data_b0334e50db54b0ae2420a4212e3fba93
#
_entry.id   b0334e50db54b0ae2420a4212e3fba93
#
_cell.length_a   1.000
_cell.length_b   1.000
_cell.length_c   1.000
_cell.angle_alpha   90.00
_cell.angle_beta   90.00
_cell.angle_gamma   90.00
#
_symmetry.space_group_name_H-M   'P 1'
#
loop_
_entity.id
_entity.type
_entity.pdbx_description
1 polymer ?
#
loop_
_entity_poly.entity_id
_entity_poly.type
_entity_poly.pdbx_seq_one_letter_code
_entity_poly.pdbx_strand_id
1 'polypeptide(L)'
;LLLSKDAILAEFNIKTQNTRAPANPLRSSDGVANALRLLLGKKNAINTAGTDAVDAAFNELDQHQHAMLNAMRNALDDYLGNFEPKALEQFFARQAQRGLGQKAFREQYAEAFAGLAQPNKHKRPQRFDEEFTRAYEIETGD
;
A
#
# COMPACT_ATOMS: atom_id res chain seq x y z
N LEU A 1 17.00 1.74 4.10
CA LEU A 1 15.70 2.42 4.21
C LEU A 1 14.91 2.37 2.90
N LEU A 2 15.47 2.83 1.74
CA LEU A 2 14.77 2.77 0.45
C LEU A 2 14.41 1.33 0.05
N LEU A 3 15.33 0.37 0.23
CA LEU A 3 15.07 -1.05 -0.02
C LEU A 3 14.01 -1.63 0.95
N SER A 4 13.98 -1.14 2.19
CA SER A 4 12.94 -1.57 3.16
C SER A 4 11.56 -1.07 2.74
N LYS A 5 11.47 0.15 2.21
CA LYS A 5 10.24 0.68 1.61
C LYS A 5 9.75 -0.23 0.49
N ASP A 6 10.61 -0.55 -0.48
CA ASP A 6 10.26 -1.38 -1.62
C ASP A 6 9.79 -2.79 -1.19
N ALA A 7 10.42 -3.36 -0.14
CA ALA A 7 10.02 -4.64 0.42
C ALA A 7 8.62 -4.59 1.05
N ILE A 8 8.31 -3.52 1.80
CA ILE A 8 6.97 -3.33 2.38
C ILE A 8 5.91 -3.19 1.28
N LEU A 9 6.16 -2.37 0.26
CA LEU A 9 5.21 -2.18 -0.85
C LEU A 9 4.98 -3.47 -1.63
N ALA A 10 6.01 -4.29 -1.80
CA ALA A 10 5.88 -5.60 -2.45
C ALA A 10 4.95 -6.56 -1.70
N GLU A 11 4.83 -6.47 -0.36
CA GLU A 11 3.87 -7.25 0.41
C GLU A 11 2.41 -6.92 0.06
N PHE A 12 2.15 -5.69 -0.38
CA PHE A 12 0.84 -5.24 -0.84
C PHE A 12 0.65 -5.36 -2.35
N ASN A 13 1.61 -5.98 -3.07
CA ASN A 13 1.68 -6.06 -4.54
C ASN A 13 1.74 -4.69 -5.24
N ILE A 14 2.13 -3.64 -4.53
CA ILE A 14 2.32 -2.30 -5.10
C ILE A 14 3.64 -2.29 -5.86
N LYS A 15 3.59 -1.99 -7.15
CA LYS A 15 4.77 -1.85 -8.00
C LYS A 15 5.33 -0.45 -7.83
N THR A 16 6.55 -0.33 -7.32
CA THR A 16 7.26 0.94 -7.33
C THR A 16 7.67 1.26 -8.76
N GLN A 17 6.97 2.21 -9.39
CA GLN A 17 7.37 2.70 -10.72
C GLN A 17 8.59 3.62 -10.58
N ASN A 18 9.74 3.08 -10.91
CA ASN A 18 11.02 3.80 -10.90
C ASN A 18 11.26 4.62 -12.20
N THR A 19 10.21 5.17 -12.82
CA THR A 19 10.27 5.55 -14.24
C THR A 19 10.62 7.01 -14.51
N ARG A 20 10.78 7.89 -13.52
CA ARG A 20 10.99 9.34 -13.80
C ARG A 20 12.09 10.07 -13.05
N ALA A 21 12.67 9.50 -12.01
CA ALA A 21 13.78 10.14 -11.31
C ALA A 21 15.13 9.63 -11.83
N PRO A 22 16.16 10.47 -11.98
CA PRO A 22 17.51 9.99 -12.24
C PRO A 22 17.89 8.99 -11.16
N ALA A 23 18.54 7.89 -11.56
CA ALA A 23 18.85 6.77 -10.65
C ALA A 23 19.59 7.30 -9.40
N ASN A 24 18.92 7.27 -8.25
CA ASN A 24 19.53 7.69 -7.00
C ASN A 24 20.63 6.69 -6.62
N PRO A 25 21.90 7.14 -6.47
CA PRO A 25 23.02 6.26 -6.13
C PRO A 25 22.81 5.47 -4.83
N LEU A 26 22.00 5.98 -3.90
CA LEU A 26 21.65 5.28 -2.65
C LEU A 26 20.72 4.07 -2.88
N ARG A 27 20.02 4.02 -4.00
CA ARG A 27 19.14 2.91 -4.38
C ARG A 27 19.86 1.88 -5.25
N SER A 28 20.71 2.34 -6.16
CA SER A 28 21.34 1.50 -7.21
C SER A 28 22.69 0.92 -6.83
N SER A 29 23.22 1.25 -5.65
CA SER A 29 24.56 0.82 -5.26
C SER A 29 24.57 -0.58 -4.63
N ASP A 30 25.48 -1.43 -5.11
CA ASP A 30 25.70 -2.80 -4.61
C ASP A 30 26.48 -2.84 -3.27
N GLY A 31 26.33 -1.83 -2.43
CA GLY A 31 26.92 -1.77 -1.10
C GLY A 31 27.37 -0.37 -0.69
N VAL A 32 27.69 -0.25 0.62
CA VAL A 32 28.03 1.03 1.26
C VAL A 32 29.23 1.71 0.61
N ALA A 33 30.28 0.95 0.29
CA ALA A 33 31.50 1.50 -0.31
C ALA A 33 31.24 2.10 -1.71
N ASN A 34 30.38 1.45 -2.51
CA ASN A 34 30.01 1.96 -3.82
C ASN A 34 29.06 3.17 -3.72
N ALA A 35 28.12 3.14 -2.77
CA ALA A 35 27.27 4.30 -2.48
C ALA A 35 28.10 5.53 -2.10
N LEU A 36 29.05 5.37 -1.18
CA LEU A 36 29.95 6.45 -0.77
C LEU A 36 30.79 6.99 -1.93
N ARG A 37 31.33 6.12 -2.78
CA ARG A 37 32.08 6.52 -3.96
C ARG A 37 31.24 7.35 -4.93
N LEU A 38 29.98 6.96 -5.15
CA LEU A 38 29.05 7.68 -6.01
C LEU A 38 28.62 9.02 -5.41
N LEU A 39 28.40 9.08 -4.08
CA LEU A 39 28.01 10.28 -3.37
C LEU A 39 29.16 11.31 -3.26
N LEU A 40 30.39 10.84 -3.04
CA LEU A 40 31.58 11.68 -2.88
C LEU A 40 32.30 11.96 -4.21
N GLY A 41 31.90 11.26 -5.27
CA GLY A 41 32.47 11.43 -6.61
C GLY A 41 32.13 12.81 -7.23
N LYS A 42 32.94 13.24 -8.20
CA LYS A 42 32.64 14.48 -8.94
C LYS A 42 31.35 14.35 -9.72
N LYS A 43 30.58 15.43 -9.72
CA LYS A 43 29.31 15.56 -10.48
C LYS A 43 29.55 15.24 -11.95
N ASN A 44 28.98 14.15 -12.44
CA ASN A 44 28.96 13.77 -13.86
C ASN A 44 27.56 13.99 -14.42
N ALA A 45 27.40 14.06 -15.75
CA ALA A 45 26.11 14.26 -16.41
C ALA A 45 25.02 13.22 -16.05
N ILE A 46 25.42 12.12 -15.42
CA ILE A 46 24.56 10.98 -15.03
C ILE A 46 24.33 10.92 -13.51
N ASN A 47 25.18 11.59 -12.69
CA ASN A 47 25.10 11.51 -11.24
C ASN A 47 24.61 12.85 -10.64
N THR A 48 23.57 12.78 -9.83
CA THR A 48 23.16 13.86 -8.94
C THR A 48 24.28 14.20 -7.94
N ALA A 49 24.42 15.45 -7.52
CA ALA A 49 25.34 15.78 -6.43
C ALA A 49 24.99 14.94 -5.18
N GLY A 50 26.01 14.56 -4.38
CA GLY A 50 25.79 13.70 -3.24
C GLY A 50 24.76 14.23 -2.26
N THR A 51 24.74 15.55 -2.01
CA THR A 51 23.71 16.23 -1.20
C THR A 51 22.33 16.08 -1.79
N ASP A 52 22.17 16.35 -3.09
CA ASP A 52 20.88 16.26 -3.78
C ASP A 52 20.33 14.81 -3.77
N ALA A 53 21.22 13.81 -3.85
CA ALA A 53 20.82 12.40 -3.78
C ALA A 53 20.33 12.00 -2.39
N VAL A 54 20.94 12.54 -1.33
CA VAL A 54 20.52 12.34 0.06
C VAL A 54 19.20 13.04 0.30
N ASP A 55 19.06 14.30 -0.09
CA ASP A 55 17.81 15.07 0.05
C ASP A 55 16.65 14.40 -0.70
N ALA A 56 16.90 13.93 -1.93
CA ALA A 56 15.90 13.20 -2.70
C ALA A 56 15.48 11.89 -2.00
N ALA A 57 16.42 11.16 -1.38
CA ALA A 57 16.12 9.95 -0.64
C ALA A 57 15.27 10.22 0.62
N PHE A 58 15.58 11.29 1.36
CA PHE A 58 14.78 11.67 2.52
C PHE A 58 13.39 12.17 2.13
N ASN A 59 13.29 12.99 1.09
CA ASN A 59 11.99 13.44 0.57
C ASN A 59 11.13 12.24 0.10
N GLU A 60 11.72 11.27 -0.58
CA GLU A 60 11.01 10.06 -1.00
C GLU A 60 10.51 9.25 0.20
N LEU A 61 11.31 9.12 1.27
CA LEU A 61 10.90 8.43 2.50
C LEU A 61 9.79 9.18 3.23
N ASP A 62 9.88 10.50 3.32
CA ASP A 62 8.87 11.33 3.96
C ASP A 62 7.52 11.22 3.23
N GLN A 63 7.54 11.37 1.90
CA GLN A 63 6.35 11.18 1.07
C GLN A 63 5.75 9.79 1.23
N HIS A 64 6.60 8.75 1.24
CA HIS A 64 6.14 7.38 1.48
C HIS A 64 5.48 7.21 2.84
N GLN A 65 6.06 7.78 3.90
CA GLN A 65 5.47 7.70 5.24
C GLN A 65 4.10 8.38 5.31
N HIS A 66 3.97 9.56 4.71
CA HIS A 66 2.68 10.26 4.65
C HIS A 66 1.65 9.49 3.83
N ALA A 67 2.03 9.02 2.64
CA ALA A 67 1.14 8.21 1.80
C ALA A 67 0.69 6.92 2.52
N MET A 68 1.62 6.25 3.21
CA MET A 68 1.32 5.04 3.98
C MET A 68 0.32 5.30 5.10
N LEU A 69 0.51 6.38 5.89
CA LEU A 69 -0.41 6.75 6.97
C LEU A 69 -1.80 7.11 6.45
N ASN A 70 -1.88 7.87 5.36
CA ASN A 70 -3.16 8.22 4.74
C ASN A 70 -3.86 7.00 4.16
N ALA A 71 -3.11 6.14 3.44
CA ALA A 71 -3.65 4.91 2.89
C ALA A 71 -4.16 3.96 4.00
N MET A 72 -3.46 3.86 5.12
CA MET A 72 -3.91 3.06 6.27
C MET A 72 -5.21 3.60 6.86
N ARG A 73 -5.35 4.92 7.02
CA ARG A 73 -6.60 5.54 7.53
C ARG A 73 -7.75 5.27 6.57
N ASN A 74 -7.58 5.57 5.30
CA ASN A 74 -8.61 5.38 4.28
C ASN A 74 -9.02 3.91 4.15
N ALA A 75 -8.04 2.99 4.13
CA ALA A 75 -8.32 1.56 4.07
C ALA A 75 -9.06 1.05 5.31
N LEU A 76 -8.74 1.59 6.49
CA LEU A 76 -9.44 1.24 7.72
C LEU A 76 -10.88 1.74 7.70
N ASP A 77 -11.09 2.99 7.29
CA ASP A 77 -12.44 3.57 7.19
C ASP A 77 -13.30 2.81 6.17
N ASP A 78 -12.77 2.52 4.99
CA ASP A 78 -13.45 1.73 3.96
C ASP A 78 -13.74 0.29 4.44
N TYR A 79 -12.76 -0.34 5.11
CA TYR A 79 -12.94 -1.68 5.67
C TYR A 79 -14.03 -1.71 6.74
N LEU A 80 -14.01 -0.77 7.69
CA LEU A 80 -15.02 -0.66 8.74
C LEU A 80 -16.39 -0.29 8.18
N GLY A 81 -16.45 0.51 7.12
CA GLY A 81 -17.69 0.86 6.44
C GLY A 81 -18.48 -0.36 5.93
N ASN A 82 -17.80 -1.48 5.63
CA ASN A 82 -18.47 -2.73 5.24
C ASN A 82 -19.26 -3.37 6.40
N PHE A 83 -18.97 -3.00 7.66
CA PHE A 83 -19.68 -3.49 8.84
C PHE A 83 -20.78 -2.52 9.32
N GLU A 84 -20.95 -1.38 8.65
CA GLU A 84 -22.06 -0.47 8.97
C GLU A 84 -23.41 -1.17 8.80
N PRO A 85 -24.40 -0.91 9.67
CA PRO A 85 -25.72 -1.54 9.60
C PRO A 85 -26.36 -1.41 8.21
N LYS A 86 -26.26 -0.24 7.58
CA LYS A 86 -26.80 0.00 6.24
C LYS A 86 -26.12 -0.84 5.15
N ALA A 87 -24.79 -1.01 5.23
CA ALA A 87 -24.03 -1.83 4.28
C ALA A 87 -24.44 -3.31 4.41
N LEU A 88 -24.59 -3.78 5.64
CA LEU A 88 -25.05 -5.15 5.93
C LEU A 88 -26.49 -5.37 5.47
N GLU A 89 -27.40 -4.41 5.73
CA GLU A 89 -28.79 -4.48 5.24
C GLU A 89 -28.85 -4.59 3.70
N GLN A 90 -28.06 -3.78 3.00
CA GLN A 90 -27.98 -3.85 1.52
C GLN A 90 -27.38 -5.17 1.05
N PHE A 91 -26.41 -5.71 1.74
CA PHE A 91 -25.84 -7.02 1.44
C PHE A 91 -26.92 -8.10 1.58
N PHE A 92 -27.67 -8.12 2.68
CA PHE A 92 -28.72 -9.10 2.93
C PHE A 92 -29.89 -8.96 1.95
N ALA A 93 -30.29 -7.74 1.61
CA ALA A 93 -31.33 -7.48 0.63
C ALA A 93 -30.95 -8.03 -0.78
N ARG A 94 -29.71 -7.87 -1.18
CA ARG A 94 -29.18 -8.45 -2.44
C ARG A 94 -29.15 -9.99 -2.41
N GLN A 95 -28.84 -10.59 -1.29
CA GLN A 95 -28.86 -12.03 -1.11
C GLN A 95 -30.30 -12.60 -1.21
N ALA A 96 -31.26 -11.93 -0.57
CA ALA A 96 -32.68 -12.31 -0.63
C ALA A 96 -33.24 -12.26 -2.08
N GLN A 97 -32.88 -11.24 -2.87
CA GLN A 97 -33.28 -11.12 -4.27
C GLN A 97 -32.72 -12.23 -5.18
N ARG A 98 -31.61 -12.86 -4.80
CA ARG A 98 -31.00 -13.98 -5.53
C ARG A 98 -31.61 -15.33 -5.23
N GLY A 99 -32.73 -15.39 -4.48
CA GLY A 99 -33.45 -16.64 -4.17
C GLY A 99 -32.73 -17.57 -3.19
N LEU A 100 -31.66 -17.10 -2.58
CA LEU A 100 -31.03 -17.78 -1.46
C LEU A 100 -31.98 -17.63 -0.27
N GLY A 101 -32.71 -18.67 0.06
CA GLY A 101 -33.81 -18.68 1.03
C GLY A 101 -33.52 -17.91 2.31
N GLN A 102 -34.57 -17.57 3.06
CA GLN A 102 -34.47 -16.82 4.32
C GLN A 102 -33.58 -17.57 5.34
N LYS A 103 -32.28 -17.37 5.22
CA LYS A 103 -31.35 -17.75 6.31
C LYS A 103 -31.59 -16.82 7.47
N ALA A 104 -31.51 -17.35 8.70
CA ALA A 104 -31.59 -16.50 9.87
C ALA A 104 -30.54 -15.38 9.81
N PHE A 105 -30.88 -14.16 10.24
CA PHE A 105 -29.99 -12.97 10.23
C PHE A 105 -28.59 -13.28 10.74
N ARG A 106 -28.50 -14.12 11.78
CA ARG A 106 -27.24 -14.54 12.38
C ARG A 106 -26.35 -15.32 11.41
N GLU A 107 -26.92 -16.19 10.58
CA GLU A 107 -26.16 -16.96 9.57
C GLU A 107 -25.69 -16.07 8.44
N GLN A 108 -26.54 -15.15 7.97
CA GLN A 108 -26.18 -14.19 6.95
C GLN A 108 -25.06 -13.24 7.42
N TYR A 109 -25.15 -12.79 8.68
CA TYR A 109 -24.09 -11.99 9.29
C TYR A 109 -22.78 -12.77 9.40
N ALA A 110 -22.83 -14.01 9.84
CA ALA A 110 -21.64 -14.86 9.97
C ALA A 110 -20.96 -15.09 8.61
N GLU A 111 -21.73 -15.29 7.54
CA GLU A 111 -21.21 -15.43 6.17
C GLU A 111 -20.57 -14.12 5.67
N ALA A 112 -21.23 -12.97 5.90
CA ALA A 112 -20.69 -11.67 5.53
C ALA A 112 -19.38 -11.38 6.27
N PHE A 113 -19.36 -11.62 7.59
CA PHE A 113 -18.19 -11.46 8.42
C PHE A 113 -17.04 -12.38 7.97
N ALA A 114 -17.32 -13.64 7.72
CA ALA A 114 -16.30 -14.60 7.24
C ALA A 114 -15.68 -14.16 5.91
N GLY A 115 -16.48 -13.61 4.99
CA GLY A 115 -15.99 -13.05 3.73
C GLY A 115 -15.10 -11.83 3.92
N LEU A 116 -15.49 -10.90 4.80
CA LEU A 116 -14.72 -9.70 5.09
C LEU A 116 -13.43 -9.99 5.87
N ALA A 117 -13.48 -10.96 6.78
CA ALA A 117 -12.36 -11.34 7.64
C ALA A 117 -11.41 -12.37 7.01
N GLN A 118 -11.67 -12.80 5.76
CA GLN A 118 -10.85 -13.83 5.11
C GLN A 118 -9.37 -13.39 5.06
N PRO A 119 -8.46 -14.16 5.70
CA PRO A 119 -7.06 -13.77 5.77
C PRO A 119 -6.33 -14.10 4.45
N ASN A 120 -5.41 -13.23 4.06
CA ASN A 120 -4.45 -13.49 3.00
C ASN A 120 -3.20 -14.23 3.53
N LYS A 121 -2.20 -14.44 2.65
CA LYS A 121 -0.91 -15.07 3.00
C LYS A 121 -0.14 -14.36 4.13
N HIS A 122 -0.40 -13.07 4.34
CA HIS A 122 0.23 -12.26 5.39
C HIS A 122 -0.62 -12.17 6.67
N LYS A 123 -1.67 -12.98 6.80
CA LYS A 123 -2.60 -13.03 7.94
C LYS A 123 -3.37 -11.71 8.17
N ARG A 124 -3.50 -10.88 7.15
CA ARG A 124 -4.35 -9.69 7.14
C ARG A 124 -5.64 -9.98 6.37
N PRO A 125 -6.76 -9.30 6.67
CA PRO A 125 -7.95 -9.40 5.84
C PRO A 125 -7.63 -8.99 4.40
N GLN A 126 -7.95 -9.85 3.43
CA GLN A 126 -7.68 -9.57 2.01
C GLN A 126 -8.31 -8.26 1.56
N ARG A 127 -9.52 -7.99 2.01
CA ARG A 127 -10.24 -6.76 1.70
C ARG A 127 -9.50 -5.50 2.17
N PHE A 128 -8.89 -5.55 3.35
CA PHE A 128 -8.06 -4.45 3.85
C PHE A 128 -6.84 -4.19 2.95
N ASP A 129 -6.16 -5.24 2.51
CA ASP A 129 -5.00 -5.10 1.63
C ASP A 129 -5.38 -4.48 0.28
N GLU A 130 -6.54 -4.85 -0.28
CA GLU A 130 -7.06 -4.27 -1.53
C GLU A 130 -7.35 -2.77 -1.39
N GLU A 131 -8.02 -2.36 -0.30
CA GLU A 131 -8.32 -0.94 -0.04
C GLU A 131 -7.04 -0.15 0.27
N PHE A 132 -6.11 -0.74 1.00
CA PHE A 132 -4.81 -0.10 1.27
C PHE A 132 -4.03 0.14 -0.02
N THR A 133 -3.93 -0.86 -0.89
CA THR A 133 -3.22 -0.74 -2.18
C THR A 133 -3.83 0.39 -3.00
N ARG A 134 -5.16 0.40 -3.16
CA ARG A 134 -5.88 1.45 -3.90
C ARG A 134 -5.63 2.85 -3.32
N ALA A 135 -5.76 3.00 -2.00
CA ALA A 135 -5.56 4.28 -1.34
C ALA A 135 -4.12 4.77 -1.47
N TYR A 136 -3.14 3.87 -1.36
CA TYR A 136 -1.74 4.21 -1.50
C TYR A 136 -1.39 4.66 -2.93
N GLU A 137 -1.89 3.96 -3.95
CA GLU A 137 -1.71 4.34 -5.36
C GLU A 137 -2.29 5.73 -5.65
N ILE A 138 -3.46 6.05 -5.09
CA ILE A 138 -4.07 7.39 -5.20
C ILE A 138 -3.18 8.47 -4.57
N GLU A 139 -2.65 8.23 -3.37
CA GLU A 139 -1.82 9.20 -2.66
C GLU A 139 -0.45 9.42 -3.33
N THR A 140 0.07 8.40 -4.01
CA THR A 140 1.38 8.49 -4.69
C THR A 140 1.29 8.90 -6.16
N GLY A 141 0.07 8.92 -6.72
CA GLY A 141 -0.16 9.30 -8.13
C GLY A 141 0.28 8.24 -9.13
N ASP A 142 0.32 6.99 -8.70
CA ASP A 142 0.65 5.82 -9.54
C ASP A 142 -0.60 5.21 -10.19
#